data_88582783fbc36cf0fbb9e7b9acf1c04d
#
_entry.id   88582783fbc36cf0fbb9e7b9acf1c04d
#
_cell.length_a   1.000
_cell.length_b   1.000
_cell.length_c   1.000
_cell.angle_alpha   90.00
_cell.angle_beta   90.00
_cell.angle_gamma   90.00
#
_symmetry.space_group_name_H-M   'P 1'
#
loop_
_entity.id
_entity.type
_entity.pdbx_description
1 polymer ?
#
loop_
_entity_poly.entity_id
_entity_poly.type
_entity_poly.pdbx_seq_one_letter_code
_entity_poly.pdbx_strand_id
1 'polypeptide(L)'
;MFGVSVAVNTVTHADTAHAASYSSVYKVAKQQLGKPYGWGAVGPYSFDCSGFTSYVYKKGASKVIPRTAQAQFNKYKHVSTKNIQKGDLVFFGGNAASISHVGMYIGKGKMIDSQNRGVITEAVMAPWWNYVGAAHVTDLN
;
A
#
# COMPACT_ATOMS: atom_id res chain seq x y z
N MET A 1 39.90 -2.25 19.48
CA MET A 1 39.61 -2.21 18.81
C MET A 1 39.11 -2.17 18.32
N PHE A 2 39.01 -2.18 18.15
CA PHE A 2 38.39 -2.12 17.26
C PHE A 2 37.50 -2.40 17.05
N GLY A 3 37.49 -2.56 17.34
CA GLY A 3 36.65 -2.84 16.73
C GLY A 3 35.91 -2.90 16.85
N VAL A 4 36.08 -2.93 17.29
CA VAL A 4 35.39 -2.92 17.16
C VAL A 4 34.66 -2.57 16.92
N SER A 5 34.72 -2.13 16.93
CA SER A 5 34.03 -1.85 16.47
C SER A 5 33.36 -2.09 15.87
N VAL A 6 33.43 -2.22 15.76
CA VAL A 6 32.92 -2.52 15.02
C VAL A 6 31.88 -2.87 14.91
N ALA A 7 31.86 -3.30 15.08
CA ALA A 7 30.85 -3.96 14.91
C ALA A 7 29.71 -3.31 15.14
N VAL A 8 29.74 -2.66 15.81
CA VAL A 8 28.76 -2.00 16.02
C VAL A 8 27.96 -1.57 14.97
N ASN A 9 28.46 -1.21 14.03
CA ASN A 9 27.76 -0.71 12.98
C ASN A 9 26.84 -1.61 12.43
N THR A 10 27.02 -2.77 12.57
CA THR A 10 26.17 -3.64 11.96
C THR A 10 24.86 -3.59 12.55
N VAL A 11 24.75 -3.37 13.73
CA VAL A 11 23.49 -3.35 14.30
C VAL A 11 22.72 -2.20 13.87
N THR A 12 23.30 -1.13 13.78
CA THR A 12 22.63 -0.02 13.35
C THR A 12 22.04 -0.15 12.02
N HIS A 13 22.75 -0.82 11.17
CA HIS A 13 22.26 -1.02 9.88
C HIS A 13 21.09 -1.88 9.87
N ALA A 14 21.02 -2.79 10.74
CA ALA A 14 19.90 -3.66 10.78
C ALA A 14 18.66 -2.92 11.22
N ASP A 15 18.78 -2.02 12.12
CA ASP A 15 17.67 -1.26 12.55
C ASP A 15 17.14 -0.42 11.43
N THR A 16 18.01 0.12 10.65
CA THR A 16 17.61 0.87 9.53
C THR A 16 16.85 0.02 8.55
N ALA A 17 17.24 -1.21 8.42
CA ALA A 17 16.58 -2.09 7.51
C ALA A 17 15.16 -2.39 7.94
N HIS A 18 14.81 -2.22 9.20
CA HIS A 18 13.46 -2.43 9.64
C HIS A 18 12.61 -1.20 9.42
N ALA A 19 13.20 -0.06 9.21
CA ALA A 19 12.44 1.14 9.06
C ALA A 19 11.97 1.27 7.63
N ALA A 20 10.74 0.93 7.39
CA ALA A 20 10.16 1.07 6.08
C ALA A 20 9.91 2.54 5.79
N SER A 21 10.10 2.96 4.56
CA SER A 21 9.87 4.33 4.17
C SER A 21 8.76 4.43 3.14
N TYR A 22 8.05 5.55 3.17
CA TYR A 22 7.06 5.82 2.14
C TYR A 22 7.75 5.88 0.76
N SER A 23 8.93 6.47 0.70
CA SER A 23 9.69 6.56 -0.54
C SER A 23 9.90 5.21 -1.19
N SER A 24 10.25 4.19 -0.40
CA SER A 24 10.45 2.84 -0.91
C SER A 24 9.15 2.22 -1.40
N VAL A 25 8.08 2.37 -0.65
CA VAL A 25 6.77 1.84 -1.04
C VAL A 25 6.26 2.54 -2.30
N TYR A 26 6.40 3.86 -2.35
CA TYR A 26 5.96 4.65 -3.50
C TYR A 26 6.76 4.29 -4.76
N LYS A 27 8.05 4.07 -4.61
CA LYS A 27 8.89 3.67 -5.73
C LYS A 27 8.39 2.37 -6.35
N VAL A 28 8.07 1.38 -5.53
CA VAL A 28 7.54 0.11 -6.02
C VAL A 28 6.20 0.33 -6.71
N ALA A 29 5.33 1.12 -6.11
CA ALA A 29 4.01 1.38 -6.70
C ALA A 29 4.14 2.04 -8.07
N LYS A 30 5.02 3.03 -8.20
CA LYS A 30 5.23 3.72 -9.47
C LYS A 30 5.78 2.80 -10.55
N GLN A 31 6.63 1.86 -10.17
CA GLN A 31 7.19 0.91 -11.12
C GLN A 31 6.14 0.02 -11.76
N GLN A 32 4.98 -0.12 -11.13
CA GLN A 32 3.91 -0.96 -11.65
C GLN A 32 2.92 -0.19 -12.54
N LEU A 33 3.01 1.14 -12.60
CA LEU A 33 2.09 1.93 -13.40
C LEU A 33 2.05 1.45 -14.84
N GLY A 34 0.86 1.31 -15.38
CA GLY A 34 0.66 0.84 -16.75
C GLY A 34 0.49 -0.66 -16.92
N LYS A 35 0.77 -1.43 -15.87
CA LYS A 35 0.59 -2.88 -15.96
C LYS A 35 -0.89 -3.23 -15.95
N PRO A 36 -1.29 -4.32 -16.60
CA PRO A 36 -2.71 -4.64 -16.74
C PRO A 36 -3.34 -5.17 -15.46
N TYR A 37 -4.65 -5.01 -15.40
CA TYR A 37 -5.46 -5.64 -14.36
C TYR A 37 -5.62 -7.12 -14.70
N GLY A 38 -5.54 -7.98 -13.70
CA GLY A 38 -5.82 -9.39 -13.87
C GLY A 38 -6.61 -9.90 -12.68
N TRP A 39 -7.71 -10.62 -12.92
CA TRP A 39 -8.51 -11.21 -11.84
C TRP A 39 -7.65 -12.20 -11.05
N GLY A 40 -7.58 -12.00 -9.73
CA GLY A 40 -6.78 -12.86 -8.87
C GLY A 40 -5.27 -12.69 -9.02
N ALA A 41 -4.81 -11.70 -9.76
CA ALA A 41 -3.39 -11.53 -10.04
C ALA A 41 -2.66 -10.79 -8.92
N VAL A 42 -1.46 -11.26 -8.63
CA VAL A 42 -0.63 -10.75 -7.52
C VAL A 42 0.71 -10.19 -7.99
N GLY A 43 0.88 -10.00 -9.29
CA GLY A 43 2.12 -9.49 -9.87
C GLY A 43 3.07 -10.62 -10.25
N PRO A 44 4.18 -10.29 -10.88
CA PRO A 44 4.65 -8.93 -11.22
C PRO A 44 4.12 -8.38 -12.53
N TYR A 45 3.38 -9.15 -13.32
CA TYR A 45 2.98 -8.73 -14.66
C TYR A 45 1.57 -8.14 -14.75
N SER A 46 0.71 -8.53 -13.83
CA SER A 46 -0.64 -7.99 -13.72
C SER A 46 -1.08 -8.06 -12.27
N PHE A 47 -2.13 -7.32 -11.91
CA PHE A 47 -2.59 -7.22 -10.52
C PHE A 47 -4.08 -7.05 -10.45
N ASP A 48 -4.71 -7.65 -9.42
CA ASP A 48 -6.01 -7.15 -9.01
C ASP A 48 -5.76 -6.06 -7.95
N CYS A 49 -6.81 -5.47 -7.40
CA CYS A 49 -6.65 -4.31 -6.51
C CYS A 49 -5.86 -4.63 -5.24
N SER A 50 -6.24 -5.70 -4.56
CA SER A 50 -5.56 -6.09 -3.32
C SER A 50 -4.26 -6.82 -3.58
N GLY A 51 -4.11 -7.43 -4.74
CA GLY A 51 -2.84 -8.01 -5.19
C GLY A 51 -1.80 -6.92 -5.39
N PHE A 52 -2.22 -5.78 -5.92
CA PHE A 52 -1.33 -4.63 -6.10
C PHE A 52 -0.86 -4.08 -4.74
N THR A 53 -1.77 -3.80 -3.82
CA THR A 53 -1.39 -3.27 -2.51
C THR A 53 -0.53 -4.26 -1.74
N SER A 54 -0.83 -5.55 -1.83
CA SER A 54 -0.01 -6.60 -1.20
C SER A 54 1.40 -6.63 -1.76
N TYR A 55 1.52 -6.54 -3.07
CA TYR A 55 2.80 -6.54 -3.75
C TYR A 55 3.65 -5.34 -3.34
N VAL A 56 3.03 -4.16 -3.33
CA VAL A 56 3.72 -2.93 -3.00
C VAL A 56 4.24 -2.96 -1.56
N TYR A 57 3.45 -3.44 -0.62
CA TYR A 57 3.90 -3.53 0.77
C TYR A 57 4.94 -4.61 0.98
N LYS A 58 4.80 -5.74 0.30
CA LYS A 58 5.80 -6.80 0.42
C LYS A 58 7.14 -6.36 -0.13
N LYS A 59 7.16 -5.76 -1.31
CA LYS A 59 8.41 -5.35 -1.96
C LYS A 59 8.98 -4.07 -1.40
N GLY A 60 8.13 -3.11 -1.04
CA GLY A 60 8.59 -1.80 -0.59
C GLY A 60 8.83 -1.68 0.91
N ALA A 61 8.17 -2.51 1.71
CA ALA A 61 8.25 -2.43 3.17
C ALA A 61 8.49 -3.76 3.86
N SER A 62 8.73 -4.83 3.11
CA SER A 62 8.91 -6.18 3.64
C SER A 62 7.77 -6.58 4.57
N LYS A 63 6.56 -6.16 4.22
CA LYS A 63 5.39 -6.40 5.06
C LYS A 63 4.33 -7.17 4.30
N VAL A 64 3.97 -8.35 4.83
CA VAL A 64 2.90 -9.17 4.27
C VAL A 64 1.59 -8.69 4.83
N ILE A 65 0.66 -8.31 3.95
CA ILE A 65 -0.68 -7.88 4.36
C ILE A 65 -1.71 -8.87 3.82
N PRO A 66 -2.94 -8.88 4.34
CA PRO A 66 -3.95 -9.84 3.90
C PRO A 66 -4.23 -9.77 2.41
N ARG A 67 -4.67 -10.89 1.85
CA ARG A 67 -4.81 -11.04 0.40
C ARG A 67 -5.96 -10.25 -0.21
N THR A 68 -7.07 -10.09 0.49
CA THR A 68 -8.26 -9.45 -0.09
C THR A 68 -8.46 -8.04 0.44
N ALA A 69 -9.15 -7.21 -0.33
CA ALA A 69 -9.45 -5.86 0.09
C ALA A 69 -10.24 -5.83 1.40
N GLN A 70 -11.25 -6.69 1.53
CA GLN A 70 -12.03 -6.76 2.77
C GLN A 70 -11.16 -7.13 3.96
N ALA A 71 -10.26 -8.10 3.81
CA ALA A 71 -9.39 -8.53 4.90
C ALA A 71 -8.38 -7.45 5.26
N GLN A 72 -7.89 -6.70 4.29
CA GLN A 72 -6.99 -5.57 4.55
C GLN A 72 -7.73 -4.49 5.35
N PHE A 73 -8.97 -4.18 4.97
CA PHE A 73 -9.78 -3.21 5.68
C PHE A 73 -10.02 -3.65 7.14
N ASN A 74 -10.30 -4.92 7.34
CA ASN A 74 -10.63 -5.44 8.66
C ASN A 74 -9.42 -5.52 9.59
N LYS A 75 -8.24 -5.70 9.05
CA LYS A 75 -7.06 -5.94 9.88
C LYS A 75 -6.47 -4.68 10.49
N TYR A 76 -6.45 -3.58 9.74
CA TYR A 76 -5.66 -2.42 10.15
C TYR A 76 -6.50 -1.32 10.79
N LYS A 77 -5.82 -0.42 11.51
CA LYS A 77 -6.47 0.66 12.21
C LYS A 77 -7.08 1.64 11.23
N HIS A 78 -8.36 1.90 11.36
CA HIS A 78 -9.04 2.86 10.48
C HIS A 78 -8.64 4.28 10.86
N VAL A 79 -8.53 5.13 9.85
CA VAL A 79 -8.21 6.54 10.04
C VAL A 79 -9.28 7.40 9.40
N SER A 80 -9.54 8.55 9.99
CA SER A 80 -10.53 9.47 9.43
C SER A 80 -10.03 10.06 8.12
N THR A 81 -10.93 10.48 7.26
CA THR A 81 -10.60 11.01 5.94
C THR A 81 -9.58 12.15 6.00
N LYS A 82 -9.72 13.05 6.96
CA LYS A 82 -8.80 14.18 7.06
C LYS A 82 -7.42 13.81 7.60
N ASN A 83 -7.26 12.59 8.12
CA ASN A 83 -5.99 12.15 8.69
C ASN A 83 -5.30 11.08 7.83
N ILE A 84 -5.74 10.87 6.61
CA ILE A 84 -5.12 9.89 5.72
C ILE A 84 -3.70 10.35 5.41
N GLN A 85 -2.74 9.44 5.57
CA GLN A 85 -1.33 9.70 5.28
C GLN A 85 -0.88 8.93 4.06
N LYS A 86 0.13 9.42 3.39
CA LYS A 86 0.71 8.71 2.24
C LYS A 86 1.12 7.31 2.65
N GLY A 87 0.71 6.33 1.87
CA GLY A 87 0.95 4.92 2.17
C GLY A 87 -0.24 4.23 2.81
N ASP A 88 -1.19 4.98 3.36
CA ASP A 88 -2.41 4.37 3.88
C ASP A 88 -3.21 3.77 2.74
N LEU A 89 -4.03 2.79 3.07
CA LEU A 89 -4.91 2.17 2.08
C LEU A 89 -6.28 2.84 2.15
N VAL A 90 -6.86 3.05 0.97
CA VAL A 90 -8.20 3.64 0.86
C VAL A 90 -9.14 2.61 0.25
N PHE A 91 -10.35 2.51 0.78
CA PHE A 91 -11.26 1.40 0.51
C PHE A 91 -12.61 1.87 -0.01
N PHE A 92 -13.16 1.07 -0.89
CA PHE A 92 -14.38 1.39 -1.62
C PHE A 92 -15.28 0.16 -1.65
N GLY A 93 -16.59 0.37 -1.74
CA GLY A 93 -17.54 -0.72 -1.77
C GLY A 93 -18.92 -0.26 -1.35
N GLY A 94 -19.81 -1.19 -1.05
CA GLY A 94 -21.15 -0.86 -0.60
C GLY A 94 -21.17 -0.31 0.83
N ASN A 95 -20.36 -0.89 1.70
CA ASN A 95 -20.22 -0.44 3.09
C ASN A 95 -19.02 -1.16 3.70
N ALA A 96 -18.79 -0.99 4.99
CA ALA A 96 -17.63 -1.58 5.68
C ALA A 96 -17.61 -3.12 5.65
N ALA A 97 -18.75 -3.76 5.47
CA ALA A 97 -18.83 -5.20 5.38
C ALA A 97 -18.80 -5.70 3.93
N SER A 98 -18.76 -4.78 2.96
CA SER A 98 -18.81 -5.11 1.54
C SER A 98 -17.77 -4.30 0.78
N ILE A 99 -16.50 -4.47 1.15
CA ILE A 99 -15.40 -3.78 0.47
C ILE A 99 -15.10 -4.52 -0.83
N SER A 100 -15.07 -3.78 -1.93
CA SER A 100 -14.84 -4.35 -3.26
C SER A 100 -13.58 -3.83 -3.93
N HIS A 101 -12.96 -2.77 -3.41
CA HIS A 101 -11.78 -2.17 -4.04
C HIS A 101 -10.88 -1.51 -3.02
N VAL A 102 -9.59 -1.45 -3.32
CA VAL A 102 -8.60 -0.83 -2.46
C VAL A 102 -7.51 -0.17 -3.32
N GLY A 103 -7.01 0.95 -2.88
CA GLY A 103 -5.86 1.61 -3.48
C GLY A 103 -4.91 2.13 -2.41
N MET A 104 -3.75 2.61 -2.82
CA MET A 104 -2.78 3.19 -1.90
C MET A 104 -2.75 4.71 -2.06
N TYR A 105 -2.96 5.41 -0.96
CA TYR A 105 -2.98 6.88 -0.97
C TYR A 105 -1.57 7.43 -1.20
N ILE A 106 -1.45 8.41 -2.09
CA ILE A 106 -0.17 9.03 -2.42
C ILE A 106 -0.16 10.53 -2.15
N GLY A 107 -1.16 11.04 -1.46
CA GLY A 107 -1.25 12.47 -1.15
C GLY A 107 -2.09 13.24 -2.16
N LYS A 108 -2.46 14.44 -1.78
CA LYS A 108 -3.22 15.37 -2.64
C LYS A 108 -4.51 14.79 -3.20
N GLY A 109 -5.17 13.94 -2.43
CA GLY A 109 -6.44 13.34 -2.86
C GLY A 109 -6.31 12.27 -3.93
N LYS A 110 -5.10 11.74 -4.15
CA LYS A 110 -4.82 10.76 -5.18
C LYS A 110 -4.43 9.41 -4.61
N MET A 111 -4.64 8.37 -5.40
CA MET A 111 -4.17 7.02 -5.07
C MET A 111 -3.55 6.38 -6.30
N ILE A 112 -2.74 5.34 -6.08
CA ILE A 112 -2.37 4.41 -7.14
C ILE A 112 -3.14 3.14 -6.83
N ASP A 113 -3.83 2.61 -7.83
CA ASP A 113 -4.65 1.41 -7.68
C ASP A 113 -4.64 0.61 -8.97
N SER A 114 -4.97 -0.68 -8.86
CA SER A 114 -5.15 -1.54 -10.02
C SER A 114 -6.66 -1.74 -10.22
N GLN A 115 -7.15 -1.30 -11.35
CA GLN A 115 -8.56 -1.42 -11.71
C GLN A 115 -8.65 -1.83 -13.19
N ASN A 116 -9.86 -1.92 -13.75
CA ASN A 116 -10.01 -2.44 -15.12
C ASN A 116 -9.19 -1.72 -16.18
N ARG A 117 -8.75 -0.49 -15.93
CA ARG A 117 -7.85 0.22 -16.85
C ARG A 117 -6.37 -0.03 -16.54
N GLY A 118 -6.07 -0.96 -15.62
CA GLY A 118 -4.70 -1.28 -15.21
C GLY A 118 -4.30 -0.53 -13.95
N VAL A 119 -3.00 -0.52 -13.68
CA VAL A 119 -2.44 0.21 -12.54
C VAL A 119 -2.31 1.67 -12.94
N ILE A 120 -3.05 2.52 -12.26
CA ILE A 120 -3.13 3.94 -12.60
C ILE A 120 -3.09 4.83 -11.36
N THR A 121 -2.86 6.11 -11.59
CA THR A 121 -3.03 7.13 -10.57
C THR A 121 -4.39 7.77 -10.81
N GLU A 122 -5.21 7.87 -9.78
CA GLU A 122 -6.52 8.50 -9.93
C GLU A 122 -6.99 9.14 -8.61
N ALA A 123 -8.05 9.94 -8.70
CA ALA A 123 -8.58 10.59 -7.52
C ALA A 123 -9.28 9.60 -6.61
N VAL A 124 -9.09 9.74 -5.30
CA VAL A 124 -9.77 8.89 -4.32
C VAL A 124 -11.27 9.16 -4.33
N MET A 125 -11.67 10.42 -4.40
CA MET A 125 -13.08 10.81 -4.33
C MET A 125 -13.71 11.01 -5.72
N ALA A 126 -13.37 10.10 -6.63
CA ALA A 126 -13.96 10.13 -7.97
C ALA A 126 -15.43 9.67 -7.93
N PRO A 127 -16.28 10.16 -8.83
CA PRO A 127 -17.71 9.82 -8.78
C PRO A 127 -18.04 8.34 -8.99
N TRP A 128 -17.14 7.61 -9.62
CA TRP A 128 -17.36 6.18 -9.86
C TRP A 128 -16.91 5.29 -8.70
N TRP A 129 -16.30 5.86 -7.67
CA TRP A 129 -15.92 5.10 -6.49
C TRP A 129 -16.79 5.48 -5.30
N ASN A 130 -17.31 4.49 -4.60
CA ASN A 130 -18.00 4.73 -3.35
C ASN A 130 -17.04 4.54 -2.20
N TYR A 131 -16.44 5.64 -1.76
CA TYR A 131 -15.44 5.62 -0.70
C TYR A 131 -16.04 5.18 0.63
N VAL A 132 -15.42 4.22 1.30
CA VAL A 132 -15.87 3.70 2.58
C VAL A 132 -14.99 4.16 3.73
N GLY A 133 -13.69 4.13 3.56
CA GLY A 133 -12.76 4.53 4.62
C GLY A 133 -11.32 4.26 4.28
N ALA A 134 -10.46 4.51 5.23
CA ALA A 134 -9.02 4.32 5.07
C ALA A 134 -8.44 3.59 6.27
N ALA A 135 -7.31 2.93 6.09
CA ALA A 135 -6.63 2.22 7.16
C ALA A 135 -5.13 2.41 7.09
N HIS A 136 -4.51 2.47 8.25
CA HIS A 136 -3.08 2.67 8.41
C HIS A 136 -2.40 1.32 8.59
N VAL A 137 -1.57 0.92 7.64
CA VAL A 137 -0.92 -0.39 7.65
C VAL A 137 0.25 -0.42 8.62
N THR A 138 1.12 0.57 8.52
CA THR A 138 2.30 0.66 9.37
C THR A 138 2.87 2.07 9.26
N ASP A 139 3.65 2.47 10.25
CA ASP A 139 4.31 3.77 10.19
C ASP A 139 5.43 3.72 9.13
N LEU A 140 5.47 4.74 8.31
CA LEU A 140 6.47 4.87 7.25
C LEU A 140 7.27 6.15 7.47
N ASN A 141 8.55 6.07 7.28
CA ASN A 141 9.42 7.25 7.41
C ASN A 141 9.35 8.16 6.19
#